data_ed4eed25ae8838b922e659b5e6451ee7
#
_entry.id   ed4eed25ae8838b922e659b5e6451ee7
#
_cell.length_a   1.000
_cell.length_b   1.000
_cell.length_c   1.000
_cell.angle_alpha   90.00
_cell.angle_beta   90.00
_cell.angle_gamma   90.00
#
_symmetry.space_group_name_H-M   'P 1'
#
loop_
_entity.id
_entity.type
_entity.pdbx_description
1 polymer ?
#
loop_
_entity_poly.entity_id
_entity_poly.type
_entity_poly.pdbx_seq_one_letter_code
_entity_poly.pdbx_strand_id
1 'polypeptide(L)'
;METKKALLVMVHGSPRPIANAEMFRVVEVVKGRGAFPIVEVGFMECNEPTIPEAIAACVEQGAKEVVAVPYFLHTGTHVADDLPTLIEEAMARYPSVTFRMGDYLGRSERLTDILTDRTRAVLAAAS
;
A
#
# COMPACT_ATOMS: atom_id res chain seq x y z
N MET A 1 19.59 8.98 -17.23
CA MET A 1 18.85 9.47 -16.05
C MET A 1 18.00 8.38 -15.46
N GLU A 2 18.06 8.21 -14.16
CA GLU A 2 17.23 7.24 -13.50
C GLU A 2 15.77 7.68 -13.49
N THR A 3 14.88 6.74 -13.77
CA THR A 3 13.45 6.96 -13.67
C THR A 3 13.05 7.04 -12.19
N LYS A 4 12.40 8.13 -11.80
CA LYS A 4 11.93 8.30 -10.44
C LYS A 4 10.76 7.37 -10.17
N LYS A 5 10.91 6.49 -9.18
CA LYS A 5 9.92 5.47 -8.83
C LYS A 5 9.23 5.80 -7.54
N ALA A 6 7.94 5.52 -7.50
CA ALA A 6 7.13 5.68 -6.30
C ALA A 6 6.54 4.34 -5.87
N LEU A 7 6.43 4.16 -4.57
CA LEU A 7 5.63 3.09 -3.98
C LEU A 7 4.32 3.69 -3.48
N LEU A 8 3.23 3.15 -3.93
CA LEU A 8 1.89 3.49 -3.46
C LEU A 8 1.35 2.32 -2.65
N VAL A 9 1.15 2.53 -1.36
CA VAL A 9 0.55 1.53 -0.49
C VAL A 9 -0.96 1.77 -0.48
N MET A 10 -1.73 0.78 -0.95
CA MET A 10 -3.18 0.89 -1.04
C MET A 10 -3.83 0.20 0.14
N VAL A 11 -4.64 0.91 0.90
CA VAL A 11 -5.23 0.46 2.16
C VAL A 11 -6.74 0.64 2.12
N HIS A 12 -7.45 -0.26 2.79
CA HIS A 12 -8.91 -0.17 2.86
C HIS A 12 -9.37 1.12 3.56
N GLY A 13 -8.75 1.44 4.69
CA GLY A 13 -9.17 2.53 5.54
C GLY A 13 -10.08 2.05 6.68
N SER A 14 -10.17 2.85 7.73
CA SER A 14 -10.94 2.51 8.91
C SER A 14 -11.55 3.77 9.52
N PRO A 15 -12.75 3.70 10.11
CA PRO A 15 -13.29 4.81 10.88
C PRO A 15 -12.51 5.06 12.18
N ARG A 16 -11.61 4.14 12.58
CA ARG A 16 -10.79 4.29 13.78
C ARG A 16 -9.50 5.04 13.45
N PRO A 17 -9.28 6.23 14.04
CA PRO A 17 -8.06 7.02 13.74
C PRO A 17 -6.76 6.28 14.00
N ILE A 18 -6.69 5.45 15.06
CA ILE A 18 -5.47 4.72 15.40
C ILE A 18 -5.07 3.72 14.32
N ALA A 19 -6.04 3.10 13.66
CA ALA A 19 -5.77 2.14 12.58
C ALA A 19 -5.09 2.84 11.40
N ASN A 20 -5.55 4.04 11.06
CA ASN A 20 -4.97 4.81 9.96
C ASN A 20 -3.60 5.37 10.35
N ALA A 21 -3.42 5.78 11.61
CA ALA A 21 -2.12 6.25 12.11
C ALA A 21 -1.05 5.16 12.00
N GLU A 22 -1.41 3.90 12.23
CA GLU A 22 -0.49 2.77 12.08
C GLU A 22 0.03 2.66 10.64
N MET A 23 -0.82 2.94 9.66
CA MET A 23 -0.42 2.90 8.25
C MET A 23 0.57 3.99 7.91
N PHE A 24 0.41 5.20 8.45
CA PHE A 24 1.38 6.26 8.26
C PHE A 24 2.73 5.90 8.87
N ARG A 25 2.74 5.19 9.99
CA ARG A 25 3.97 4.69 10.60
C ARG A 25 4.67 3.68 9.68
N VAL A 26 3.92 2.75 9.08
CA VAL A 26 4.47 1.78 8.13
C VAL A 26 5.15 2.50 6.97
N VAL A 27 4.48 3.51 6.43
CA VAL A 27 5.02 4.33 5.32
C VAL A 27 6.33 5.01 5.73
N GLU A 28 6.40 5.58 6.94
CA GLU A 28 7.63 6.22 7.43
C GLU A 28 8.78 5.24 7.56
N VAL A 29 8.52 4.02 8.02
CA VAL A 29 9.54 2.97 8.11
C VAL A 29 10.05 2.61 6.71
N VAL A 30 9.15 2.46 5.75
CA VAL A 30 9.53 2.12 4.37
C VAL A 30 10.35 3.24 3.74
N LYS A 31 9.94 4.50 3.97
CA LYS A 31 10.72 5.66 3.51
C LYS A 31 12.14 5.64 4.07
N GLY A 32 12.27 5.31 5.35
CA GLY A 32 13.56 5.28 6.03
C GLY A 32 14.53 4.24 5.46
N ARG A 33 14.02 3.21 4.78
CA ARG A 33 14.86 2.19 4.15
C ARG A 33 15.45 2.64 2.81
N GLY A 34 14.92 3.73 2.25
CA GLY A 34 15.52 4.39 1.08
C GLY A 34 15.40 3.68 -0.26
N ALA A 35 14.60 2.60 -0.36
CA ALA A 35 14.45 1.86 -1.61
C ALA A 35 13.66 2.64 -2.67
N PHE A 36 12.76 3.52 -2.24
CA PHE A 36 11.94 4.33 -3.13
C PHE A 36 12.04 5.79 -2.73
N PRO A 37 12.31 6.70 -3.68
CA PRO A 37 12.37 8.14 -3.38
C PRO A 37 11.02 8.74 -3.00
N ILE A 38 9.93 8.10 -3.43
CA ILE A 38 8.57 8.54 -3.14
C ILE A 38 7.81 7.36 -2.56
N VAL A 39 7.19 7.56 -1.40
CA VAL A 39 6.30 6.55 -0.78
C VAL A 39 5.06 7.27 -0.28
N GLU A 40 3.91 6.83 -0.76
CA GLU A 40 2.61 7.39 -0.37
C GLU A 40 1.65 6.28 0.02
N VAL A 41 0.71 6.60 0.90
CA VAL A 41 -0.39 5.71 1.25
C VAL A 41 -1.70 6.32 0.76
N GLY A 42 -2.57 5.48 0.18
CA GLY A 42 -3.90 5.90 -0.23
C GLY A 42 -4.95 4.98 0.37
N PHE A 43 -6.04 5.56 0.83
CA PHE A 43 -7.14 4.83 1.47
C PHE A 43 -8.33 4.71 0.51
N MET A 44 -8.98 3.54 0.52
CA MET A 44 -10.17 3.33 -0.29
C MET A 44 -11.36 4.11 0.26
N GLU A 45 -11.46 4.18 1.59
CA GLU A 45 -12.55 4.86 2.27
C GLU A 45 -12.15 5.29 3.68
N CYS A 46 -13.00 6.05 4.34
CA CYS A 46 -12.90 6.45 5.75
C CYS A 46 -11.74 7.39 6.10
N ASN A 47 -10.78 7.62 5.23
CA ASN A 47 -9.63 8.47 5.54
C ASN A 47 -9.03 9.09 4.29
N GLU A 48 -8.21 10.11 4.51
CA GLU A 48 -7.45 10.80 3.46
C GLU A 48 -5.94 10.61 3.69
N PRO A 49 -5.12 10.61 2.62
CA PRO A 49 -5.52 10.77 1.23
C PRO A 49 -6.24 9.54 0.68
N THR A 50 -7.15 9.76 -0.25
CA THR A 50 -7.75 8.66 -1.02
C THR A 50 -6.69 8.10 -1.97
N ILE A 51 -6.97 6.94 -2.54
CA ILE A 51 -6.02 6.34 -3.52
C ILE A 51 -5.78 7.28 -4.70
N PRO A 52 -6.81 7.86 -5.35
CA PRO A 52 -6.55 8.84 -6.41
C PRO A 52 -5.74 10.05 -5.95
N GLU A 53 -5.97 10.55 -4.75
CA GLU A 53 -5.20 11.67 -4.20
C GLU A 53 -3.74 11.30 -3.97
N ALA A 54 -3.48 10.08 -3.47
CA ALA A 54 -2.12 9.59 -3.26
C ALA A 54 -1.39 9.39 -4.58
N ILE A 55 -2.09 8.93 -5.63
CA ILE A 55 -1.52 8.83 -6.97
C ILE A 55 -1.12 10.21 -7.48
N ALA A 56 -2.00 11.20 -7.33
CA ALA A 56 -1.70 12.57 -7.73
C ALA A 56 -0.45 13.10 -6.99
N ALA A 57 -0.32 12.80 -5.71
CA ALA A 57 0.84 13.20 -4.92
C ALA A 57 2.13 12.56 -5.46
N CYS A 58 2.09 11.29 -5.87
CA CYS A 58 3.23 10.62 -6.49
C CYS A 58 3.64 11.32 -7.79
N VAL A 59 2.67 11.63 -8.62
CA VAL A 59 2.91 12.29 -9.92
C VAL A 59 3.46 13.71 -9.72
N GLU A 60 2.92 14.46 -8.78
CA GLU A 60 3.40 15.80 -8.45
C GLU A 60 4.85 15.81 -7.97
N GLN A 61 5.26 14.78 -7.27
CA GLN A 61 6.65 14.64 -6.82
C GLN A 61 7.59 14.16 -7.92
N GLY A 62 7.09 13.96 -9.12
CA GLY A 62 7.88 13.62 -10.28
C GLY A 62 8.00 12.14 -10.58
N ALA A 63 7.14 11.30 -10.02
CA ALA A 63 7.15 9.87 -10.31
C ALA A 63 6.91 9.59 -11.79
N LYS A 64 7.75 8.76 -12.39
CA LYS A 64 7.59 8.27 -13.76
C LYS A 64 7.10 6.83 -13.77
N GLU A 65 7.27 6.13 -12.67
CA GLU A 65 6.77 4.78 -12.46
C GLU A 65 6.19 4.70 -11.06
N VAL A 66 4.97 4.19 -10.95
CA VAL A 66 4.27 3.99 -9.67
C VAL A 66 4.01 2.49 -9.53
N VAL A 67 4.55 1.91 -8.46
CA VAL A 67 4.26 0.53 -8.09
C VAL A 67 3.24 0.56 -6.98
N ALA A 68 2.04 0.06 -7.25
CA ALA A 68 0.94 0.05 -6.30
C ALA A 68 0.81 -1.33 -5.68
N VAL A 69 0.85 -1.40 -4.35
CA VAL A 69 0.78 -2.67 -3.63
C VAL A 69 -0.41 -2.67 -2.68
N PRO A 70 -1.31 -3.67 -2.80
CA PRO A 70 -2.43 -3.79 -1.87
C PRO A 70 -1.96 -4.27 -0.49
N TYR A 71 -2.21 -3.46 0.53
CA TYR A 71 -1.89 -3.80 1.92
C TYR A 71 -3.07 -4.57 2.51
N PHE A 72 -3.25 -5.81 2.04
CA PHE A 72 -4.37 -6.68 2.38
C PHE A 72 -3.84 -8.08 2.67
N LEU A 73 -4.48 -8.77 3.60
CA LEU A 73 -4.03 -10.12 3.99
C LEU A 73 -4.65 -11.23 3.14
N HIS A 74 -5.77 -10.97 2.50
CA HIS A 74 -6.39 -11.93 1.58
C HIS A 74 -7.11 -11.21 0.45
N THR A 75 -7.41 -11.94 -0.62
CA THR A 75 -8.12 -11.38 -1.75
C THR A 75 -9.62 -11.24 -1.44
N GLY A 76 -10.28 -10.38 -2.19
CA GLY A 76 -11.71 -10.13 -2.10
C GLY A 76 -12.10 -9.17 -3.22
N THR A 77 -13.33 -8.69 -3.22
CA THR A 77 -13.82 -7.78 -4.26
C THR A 77 -12.92 -6.54 -4.41
N HIS A 78 -12.47 -5.95 -3.29
CA HIS A 78 -11.61 -4.77 -3.34
C HIS A 78 -10.29 -5.06 -4.04
N VAL A 79 -9.60 -6.15 -3.64
CA VAL A 79 -8.31 -6.48 -4.24
C VAL A 79 -8.46 -6.95 -5.68
N ALA A 80 -9.47 -7.77 -5.96
CA ALA A 80 -9.64 -8.38 -7.27
C ALA A 80 -10.21 -7.42 -8.32
N ASP A 81 -11.10 -6.52 -7.92
CA ASP A 81 -11.85 -5.68 -8.86
C ASP A 81 -11.63 -4.18 -8.67
N ASP A 82 -11.78 -3.68 -7.44
CA ASP A 82 -11.79 -2.23 -7.21
C ASP A 82 -10.42 -1.59 -7.36
N LEU A 83 -9.37 -2.22 -6.82
CA LEU A 83 -8.02 -1.66 -6.92
C LEU A 83 -7.49 -1.64 -8.36
N PRO A 84 -7.65 -2.72 -9.15
CA PRO A 84 -7.28 -2.67 -10.56
C PRO A 84 -8.01 -1.58 -11.34
N THR A 85 -9.30 -1.34 -11.05
CA THR A 85 -10.08 -0.29 -11.70
C THR A 85 -9.49 1.09 -11.41
N LEU A 86 -9.11 1.36 -10.16
CA LEU A 86 -8.49 2.63 -9.78
C LEU A 86 -7.16 2.84 -10.51
N ILE A 87 -6.38 1.77 -10.68
CA ILE A 87 -5.11 1.86 -11.40
C ILE A 87 -5.33 2.09 -12.90
N GLU A 88 -6.34 1.44 -13.49
CA GLU A 88 -6.70 1.68 -14.90
C GLU A 88 -7.12 3.12 -15.13
N GLU A 89 -7.89 3.69 -14.22
CA GLU A 89 -8.29 5.10 -14.28
C GLU A 89 -7.07 6.02 -14.21
N ALA A 90 -6.09 5.69 -13.36
CA ALA A 90 -4.85 6.44 -13.24
C ALA A 90 -4.02 6.36 -14.53
N MET A 91 -3.97 5.18 -15.16
CA MET A 91 -3.27 5.01 -16.45
C MET A 91 -3.85 5.93 -17.51
N ALA A 92 -5.18 6.04 -17.55
CA ALA A 92 -5.85 6.91 -18.50
C ALA A 92 -5.59 8.40 -18.20
N ARG A 93 -5.54 8.76 -16.93
CA ARG A 93 -5.34 10.15 -16.51
C ARG A 93 -3.89 10.62 -16.65
N TYR A 94 -2.92 9.72 -16.44
CA TYR A 94 -1.49 10.03 -16.49
C TYR A 94 -0.77 9.14 -17.50
N PRO A 95 -1.00 9.35 -18.81
CA PRO A 95 -0.46 8.45 -19.84
C PRO A 95 1.06 8.44 -19.92
N SER A 96 1.75 9.43 -19.37
CA SER A 96 3.22 9.46 -19.35
C SER A 96 3.83 8.73 -18.16
N VAL A 97 3.01 8.23 -17.26
CA VAL A 97 3.47 7.51 -16.06
C VAL A 97 3.16 6.03 -16.22
N THR A 98 4.14 5.19 -15.86
CA THR A 98 3.95 3.73 -15.87
C THR A 98 3.39 3.29 -14.52
N PHE A 99 2.29 2.55 -14.53
CA PHE A 99 1.69 1.99 -13.33
C PHE A 99 1.82 0.47 -13.34
N ARG A 100 2.25 -0.09 -12.23
CA ARG A 100 2.32 -1.54 -12.03
C ARG A 100 1.64 -1.87 -10.71
N MET A 101 0.91 -2.97 -10.67
CA MET A 101 0.27 -3.42 -9.45
C MET A 101 0.91 -4.71 -8.97
N GLY A 102 1.36 -4.72 -7.72
CA GLY A 102 1.92 -5.92 -7.09
C GLY A 102 0.85 -6.78 -6.45
N ASP A 103 1.25 -7.96 -5.97
CA ASP A 103 0.37 -8.85 -5.25
C ASP A 103 0.06 -8.31 -3.84
N TYR A 104 -1.10 -8.66 -3.32
CA TYR A 104 -1.45 -8.34 -1.94
C TYR A 104 -0.52 -9.10 -0.98
N LEU A 105 -0.38 -8.56 0.25
CA LEU A 105 0.59 -9.11 1.22
C LEU A 105 0.31 -10.55 1.61
N GLY A 106 -0.96 -10.94 1.66
CA GLY A 106 -1.35 -12.26 2.12
C GLY A 106 -0.82 -13.44 1.32
N ARG A 107 -0.31 -13.19 0.10
CA ARG A 107 0.31 -14.25 -0.70
C ARG A 107 1.73 -14.59 -0.25
N SER A 108 2.33 -13.77 0.58
CA SER A 108 3.70 -14.02 1.06
C SER A 108 3.73 -15.08 2.16
N GLU A 109 4.64 -16.02 2.04
CA GLU A 109 4.87 -17.04 3.07
C GLU A 109 5.38 -16.42 4.38
N ARG A 110 5.95 -15.22 4.33
CA ARG A 110 6.39 -14.49 5.53
C ARG A 110 5.24 -14.20 6.48
N LEU A 111 4.01 -14.07 5.98
CA LEU A 111 2.85 -13.90 6.83
C LEU A 111 2.51 -15.16 7.63
N THR A 112 2.82 -16.33 7.09
CA THR A 112 2.69 -17.58 7.82
C THR A 112 3.64 -17.59 9.03
N ASP A 113 4.85 -17.08 8.86
CA ASP A 113 5.81 -16.95 9.96
C ASP A 113 5.30 -15.96 11.01
N ILE A 114 4.73 -14.85 10.59
CA ILE A 114 4.14 -13.86 11.51
C ILE A 114 3.01 -14.50 12.31
N LEU A 115 2.13 -15.25 11.65
CA LEU A 115 1.03 -15.95 12.32
C LEU A 115 1.56 -16.93 13.36
N THR A 116 2.61 -17.68 13.04
CA THR A 116 3.25 -18.61 13.95
C THR A 116 3.83 -17.88 15.17
N ASP A 117 4.50 -16.74 14.92
CA ASP A 117 5.09 -15.92 15.99
C ASP A 117 4.02 -15.36 16.93
N ARG A 118 2.89 -14.91 16.41
CA ARG A 118 1.77 -14.43 17.22
C ARG A 118 1.19 -15.54 18.08
N THR A 119 1.09 -16.75 17.53
CA THR A 119 0.61 -17.93 18.27
C THR A 119 1.55 -18.26 19.43
N ARG A 120 2.85 -18.28 19.17
CA ARG A 120 3.86 -18.55 20.19
C ARG A 120 3.84 -17.50 21.31
N ALA A 121 3.63 -16.24 20.97
CA ALA A 121 3.54 -15.17 21.96
C ALA A 121 2.37 -15.38 22.92
N VAL A 122 1.22 -15.83 22.42
CA VAL A 122 0.05 -16.14 23.26
C VAL A 122 0.34 -17.32 24.19
N LEU A 123 0.95 -18.38 23.66
CA LEU A 123 1.28 -19.57 24.46
C LEU A 123 2.30 -19.25 25.55
N ALA A 124 3.28 -18.42 25.25
CA ALA A 124 4.28 -18.01 26.23
C ALA A 124 3.65 -17.15 27.36
N ALA A 125 2.70 -16.31 27.03
CA ALA A 125 2.01 -15.47 28.01
C ALA A 125 1.07 -16.27 28.92
N ALA A 126 0.59 -17.44 28.46
CA ALA A 126 -0.31 -18.30 29.23
C ALA A 126 0.42 -19.19 30.25
N SER A 127 1.73 -19.25 30.22
CA SER A 127 2.57 -20.08 31.08
C SER A 127 2.69 -19.50 32.48
#